data_6717c01bab592f1b5e507cb2e2c4b889
#
_entry.id   6717c01bab592f1b5e507cb2e2c4b889
#
_cell.length_a   1.000
_cell.length_b   1.000
_cell.length_c   1.000
_cell.angle_alpha   90.00
_cell.angle_beta   90.00
_cell.angle_gamma   90.00
#
_symmetry.space_group_name_H-M   'P 1'
#
loop_
_entity.id
_entity.type
_entity.pdbx_description
1 polymer ?
#
loop_
_entity_poly.entity_id
_entity_poly.type
_entity_poly.pdbx_seq_one_letter_code
_entity_poly.pdbx_strand_id
1 'polypeptide(L)'
;MEIKKTGLWFGRQAVRMCLMVLLVSILAFGLLAVSPIDPLQTNVGQTALGSMSPEQIAKLKSYWGTDLPPVERYLNWLKDFLHGNMGTSLLYRRPVAEIIGEKVMNSIWLLFTAWLFSGILGFFLGVLAGKKRGGIMDRIVTGYSLFVASTPAFWVAMVLLMVFAVKLHWFPIGFSVPIGMDAGQISIADRIRHAILPAAALSITGISSIALHTREKLIEVMESDYVLFARARGESDWSILRRHGLRNILLPAMTLQFASVSEIIGGSVLVEQVFSYPGLGQAAVTAGLGSDVPLLLGMTVVTAVIVAAGNLAANVHYGVIDPRIREGAKR
;
A
#
# COMPACT_ATOMS: atom_id res chain seq x y z
N MET A 1 5.57 35.52 9.49
CA MET A 1 4.47 34.88 10.26
C MET A 1 3.97 33.58 9.63
N GLU A 2 3.98 33.45 8.32
CA GLU A 2 3.56 32.19 7.60
C GLU A 2 4.49 31.00 7.81
N ILE A 3 5.82 31.19 7.82
CA ILE A 3 6.79 30.09 7.99
C ILE A 3 6.63 29.41 9.37
N LYS A 4 6.37 30.14 10.44
CA LYS A 4 6.09 29.56 11.78
C LYS A 4 4.81 28.75 11.81
N LYS A 5 3.76 29.16 11.07
CA LYS A 5 2.49 28.42 11.00
C LYS A 5 2.61 27.11 10.20
N THR A 6 3.40 27.14 9.14
CA THR A 6 3.72 25.94 8.34
C THR A 6 4.53 24.94 9.16
N GLY A 7 5.54 25.38 9.93
CA GLY A 7 6.31 24.52 10.83
C GLY A 7 5.47 23.84 11.91
N LEU A 8 4.52 24.59 12.55
CA LEU A 8 3.60 24.01 13.53
C LEU A 8 2.64 22.98 12.94
N TRP A 9 2.20 23.19 11.71
CA TRP A 9 1.35 22.23 11.00
C TRP A 9 2.10 20.92 10.70
N PHE A 10 3.34 21.01 10.18
CA PHE A 10 4.19 19.83 9.97
C PHE A 10 4.50 19.10 11.28
N GLY A 11 4.80 19.83 12.36
CA GLY A 11 5.03 19.26 13.68
C GLY A 11 3.81 18.46 14.16
N ARG A 12 2.59 19.01 14.01
CA ARG A 12 1.35 18.30 14.38
C ARG A 12 1.15 17.02 13.55
N GLN A 13 1.46 17.04 12.24
CA GLN A 13 1.36 15.85 11.40
C GLN A 13 2.39 14.79 11.81
N ALA A 14 3.62 15.19 12.10
CA ALA A 14 4.66 14.28 12.58
C ALA A 14 4.27 13.62 13.91
N VAL A 15 3.73 14.40 14.87
CA VAL A 15 3.25 13.87 16.14
C VAL A 15 2.10 12.88 15.94
N ARG A 16 1.14 13.20 15.07
CA ARG A 16 0.05 12.25 14.73
C ARG A 16 0.57 10.96 14.12
N MET A 17 1.54 11.05 13.23
CA MET A 17 2.20 9.89 12.63
C MET A 17 2.89 9.04 13.70
N CYS A 18 3.68 9.63 14.59
CA CYS A 18 4.35 8.92 15.68
C CYS A 18 3.34 8.25 16.62
N LEU A 19 2.27 8.94 17.00
CA LEU A 19 1.22 8.39 17.85
C LEU A 19 0.49 7.21 17.17
N MET A 20 0.22 7.30 15.86
CA MET A 20 -0.41 6.22 15.11
C MET A 20 0.50 5.00 15.01
N VAL A 21 1.78 5.18 14.70
CA VAL A 21 2.76 4.09 14.65
C VAL A 21 2.93 3.44 16.02
N LEU A 22 3.00 4.23 17.10
CA LEU A 22 3.07 3.72 18.47
C LEU A 22 1.82 2.93 18.83
N LEU A 23 0.62 3.43 18.51
CA LEU A 23 -0.63 2.73 18.75
C LEU A 23 -0.68 1.38 18.00
N VAL A 24 -0.30 1.39 16.72
CA VAL A 24 -0.24 0.16 15.89
C VAL A 24 0.74 -0.84 16.49
N SER A 25 1.92 -0.41 16.95
CA SER A 25 2.91 -1.31 17.56
C SER A 25 2.41 -1.91 18.87
N ILE A 26 1.73 -1.13 19.73
CA ILE A 26 1.11 -1.62 20.97
C ILE A 26 0.02 -2.65 20.67
N LEU A 27 -0.86 -2.35 19.69
CA LEU A 27 -1.94 -3.28 19.31
C LEU A 27 -1.39 -4.57 18.72
N ALA A 28 -0.43 -4.48 17.81
CA ALA A 28 0.20 -5.64 17.18
C ALA A 28 0.89 -6.53 18.23
N PHE A 29 1.67 -5.92 19.14
CA PHE A 29 2.30 -6.65 20.22
C PHE A 29 1.28 -7.26 21.19
N GLY A 30 0.24 -6.51 21.55
CA GLY A 30 -0.83 -6.99 22.44
C GLY A 30 -1.56 -8.20 21.85
N LEU A 31 -1.90 -8.16 20.56
CA LEU A 31 -2.52 -9.30 19.87
C LEU A 31 -1.61 -10.53 19.87
N LEU A 32 -0.31 -10.35 19.64
CA LEU A 32 0.66 -11.44 19.70
C LEU A 32 0.84 -11.99 21.12
N ALA A 33 0.83 -11.11 22.13
CA ALA A 33 0.97 -11.52 23.54
C ALA A 33 -0.23 -12.33 24.04
N VAL A 34 -1.42 -12.11 23.51
CA VAL A 34 -2.65 -12.85 23.84
C VAL A 34 -2.82 -14.09 22.95
N SER A 35 -2.06 -14.21 21.87
CA SER A 35 -2.13 -15.36 20.97
C SER A 35 -1.83 -16.66 21.72
N PRO A 36 -2.66 -17.71 21.55
CA PRO A 36 -2.41 -19.02 22.17
C PRO A 36 -1.24 -19.78 21.52
N ILE A 37 -0.64 -19.22 20.47
CA ILE A 37 0.43 -19.87 19.72
C ILE A 37 1.76 -19.63 20.44
N ASP A 38 2.41 -20.70 20.88
CA ASP A 38 3.74 -20.65 21.48
C ASP A 38 4.82 -20.59 20.37
N PRO A 39 5.58 -19.47 20.27
CA PRO A 39 6.64 -19.34 19.28
C PRO A 39 7.69 -20.46 19.32
N LEU A 40 7.95 -21.00 20.50
CA LEU A 40 8.88 -22.13 20.70
C LEU A 40 8.36 -23.39 20.00
N GLN A 41 7.11 -23.74 20.23
CA GLN A 41 6.52 -24.94 19.63
C GLN A 41 6.45 -24.82 18.10
N THR A 42 6.11 -23.64 17.60
CA THR A 42 5.97 -23.42 16.16
C THR A 42 7.30 -23.43 15.42
N ASN A 43 8.35 -22.83 15.99
CA ASN A 43 9.63 -22.66 15.30
C ASN A 43 10.65 -23.80 15.57
N VAL A 44 10.60 -24.43 16.73
CA VAL A 44 11.49 -25.56 17.10
C VAL A 44 10.84 -26.89 16.78
N GLY A 45 9.51 -26.95 16.86
CA GLY A 45 8.74 -28.18 16.74
C GLY A 45 8.66 -28.99 18.04
N GLN A 46 7.50 -29.61 18.28
CA GLN A 46 7.20 -30.31 19.53
C GLN A 46 8.14 -31.52 19.78
N THR A 47 8.54 -32.20 18.70
CA THR A 47 9.45 -33.34 18.78
C THR A 47 10.87 -32.92 19.22
N ALA A 48 11.38 -31.81 18.65
CA ALA A 48 12.70 -31.30 19.00
C ALA A 48 12.71 -30.75 20.45
N LEU A 49 11.66 -30.04 20.86
CA LEU A 49 11.51 -29.57 22.23
C LEU A 49 11.46 -30.74 23.24
N GLY A 50 10.81 -31.84 22.88
CA GLY A 50 10.76 -33.04 23.73
C GLY A 50 12.12 -33.75 23.92
N SER A 51 13.08 -33.49 23.04
CA SER A 51 14.45 -34.03 23.12
C SER A 51 15.45 -33.08 23.81
N MET A 52 15.05 -31.83 24.10
CA MET A 52 15.91 -30.82 24.73
C MET A 52 15.89 -30.93 26.25
N SER A 53 17.03 -30.60 26.88
CA SER A 53 17.09 -30.49 28.33
C SER A 53 16.30 -29.25 28.82
N PRO A 54 15.80 -29.26 30.09
CA PRO A 54 15.16 -28.10 30.69
C PRO A 54 16.01 -26.81 30.60
N GLU A 55 17.34 -26.95 30.73
CA GLU A 55 18.27 -25.83 30.63
C GLU A 55 18.36 -25.26 29.20
N GLN A 56 18.31 -26.10 28.17
CA GLN A 56 18.27 -25.68 26.77
C GLN A 56 16.97 -24.93 26.45
N ILE A 57 15.85 -25.44 26.94
CA ILE A 57 14.54 -24.79 26.81
C ILE A 57 14.53 -23.44 27.54
N ALA A 58 15.08 -23.36 28.75
CA ALA A 58 15.18 -22.10 29.49
C ALA A 58 16.05 -21.06 28.77
N LYS A 59 17.19 -21.47 28.22
CA LYS A 59 18.05 -20.60 27.39
C LYS A 59 17.32 -20.07 26.14
N LEU A 60 16.56 -20.94 25.47
CA LEU A 60 15.74 -20.51 24.29
C LEU A 60 14.63 -19.55 24.73
N LYS A 61 13.94 -19.80 25.82
CA LYS A 61 12.93 -18.91 26.38
C LYS A 61 13.49 -17.54 26.70
N SER A 62 14.66 -17.52 27.38
CA SER A 62 15.36 -16.27 27.70
C SER A 62 15.83 -15.52 26.43
N TYR A 63 16.40 -16.24 25.46
CA TYR A 63 16.84 -15.67 24.20
C TYR A 63 15.67 -15.04 23.39
N TRP A 64 14.49 -15.65 23.45
CA TRP A 64 13.29 -15.11 22.77
C TRP A 64 12.46 -14.19 23.68
N GLY A 65 12.88 -14.00 24.93
CA GLY A 65 12.24 -13.16 25.93
C GLY A 65 10.82 -13.62 26.31
N THR A 66 10.48 -14.89 26.06
CA THR A 66 9.15 -15.43 26.36
C THR A 66 8.91 -15.68 27.87
N ASP A 67 9.94 -15.57 28.68
CA ASP A 67 9.94 -15.66 30.13
C ASP A 67 9.58 -14.33 30.83
N LEU A 68 9.64 -13.21 30.09
CA LEU A 68 9.34 -11.87 30.62
C LEU A 68 7.84 -11.52 30.53
N PRO A 69 7.33 -10.68 31.45
CA PRO A 69 5.98 -10.14 31.36
C PRO A 69 5.77 -9.38 30.04
N PRO A 70 4.57 -9.44 29.42
CA PRO A 70 4.32 -8.84 28.11
C PRO A 70 4.69 -7.36 28.00
N VAL A 71 4.44 -6.58 29.05
CA VAL A 71 4.76 -5.14 29.07
C VAL A 71 6.27 -4.90 29.01
N GLU A 72 7.03 -5.67 29.78
CA GLU A 72 8.50 -5.57 29.81
C GLU A 72 9.10 -6.01 28.49
N ARG A 73 8.58 -7.06 27.87
CA ARG A 73 8.95 -7.49 26.51
C ARG A 73 8.73 -6.41 25.49
N TYR A 74 7.57 -5.73 25.55
CA TYR A 74 7.26 -4.63 24.64
C TYR A 74 8.23 -3.46 24.81
N LEU A 75 8.49 -3.05 26.05
CA LEU A 75 9.40 -1.94 26.32
C LEU A 75 10.84 -2.22 25.90
N ASN A 76 11.31 -3.45 26.12
CA ASN A 76 12.63 -3.90 25.67
C ASN A 76 12.70 -3.90 24.14
N TRP A 77 11.70 -4.50 23.48
CA TRP A 77 11.60 -4.49 22.03
C TRP A 77 11.54 -3.06 21.46
N LEU A 78 10.75 -2.17 22.05
CA LEU A 78 10.63 -0.79 21.60
C LEU A 78 11.96 -0.03 21.77
N LYS A 79 12.64 -0.24 22.89
CA LYS A 79 13.97 0.32 23.13
C LYS A 79 14.97 -0.14 22.07
N ASP A 80 15.05 -1.42 21.80
CA ASP A 80 15.95 -2.01 20.81
C ASP A 80 15.61 -1.50 19.40
N PHE A 81 14.33 -1.46 19.07
CA PHE A 81 13.83 -0.93 17.80
C PHE A 81 14.26 0.52 17.57
N LEU A 82 14.16 1.38 18.59
CA LEU A 82 14.58 2.79 18.49
C LEU A 82 16.10 2.93 18.33
N HIS A 83 16.90 1.92 18.72
CA HIS A 83 18.33 1.86 18.46
C HIS A 83 18.68 1.17 17.13
N GLY A 84 17.68 0.84 16.30
CA GLY A 84 17.86 0.17 15.00
C GLY A 84 17.99 -1.34 15.06
N ASN A 85 17.90 -1.94 16.26
CA ASN A 85 17.89 -3.40 16.42
C ASN A 85 16.45 -3.91 16.40
N MET A 86 16.05 -4.52 15.28
CA MET A 86 14.73 -5.14 15.11
C MET A 86 14.70 -6.61 15.55
N GLY A 87 15.82 -7.14 16.06
CA GLY A 87 15.96 -8.54 16.42
C GLY A 87 16.27 -9.45 15.24
N THR A 88 16.20 -10.76 15.50
CA THR A 88 16.46 -11.82 14.51
C THR A 88 15.15 -12.55 14.20
N SER A 89 14.87 -12.76 12.93
CA SER A 89 13.75 -13.57 12.47
C SER A 89 13.93 -15.03 12.85
N LEU A 90 12.87 -15.64 13.37
CA LEU A 90 12.86 -17.04 13.75
C LEU A 90 12.78 -17.97 12.55
N LEU A 91 12.04 -17.56 11.52
CA LEU A 91 11.86 -18.32 10.27
C LEU A 91 13.10 -18.25 9.37
N TYR A 92 13.61 -17.03 9.13
CA TYR A 92 14.71 -16.82 8.18
C TYR A 92 16.08 -16.91 8.82
N ARG A 93 16.19 -16.89 10.15
CA ARG A 93 17.44 -16.90 10.94
C ARG A 93 18.44 -15.82 10.50
N ARG A 94 17.90 -14.66 10.14
CA ARG A 94 18.64 -13.48 9.68
C ARG A 94 18.13 -12.23 10.41
N PRO A 95 18.91 -11.15 10.49
CA PRO A 95 18.45 -9.87 11.04
C PRO A 95 17.16 -9.41 10.38
N VAL A 96 16.15 -9.02 11.17
CA VAL A 96 14.85 -8.56 10.70
C VAL A 96 15.00 -7.35 9.78
N ALA A 97 15.93 -6.44 10.11
CA ALA A 97 16.18 -5.23 9.30
C ALA A 97 16.61 -5.54 7.85
N GLU A 98 17.44 -6.57 7.64
CA GLU A 98 17.85 -6.99 6.30
C GLU A 98 16.67 -7.55 5.50
N ILE A 99 15.87 -8.41 6.12
CA ILE A 99 14.69 -9.01 5.48
C ILE A 99 13.71 -7.90 5.10
N ILE A 100 13.43 -6.97 6.00
CA ILE A 100 12.56 -5.83 5.74
C ILE A 100 13.08 -5.00 4.58
N GLY A 101 14.38 -4.70 4.54
CA GLY A 101 15.00 -3.93 3.45
C GLY A 101 14.75 -4.56 2.08
N GLU A 102 14.93 -5.88 1.96
CA GLU A 102 14.65 -6.62 0.72
C GLU A 102 13.17 -6.56 0.33
N LYS A 103 12.28 -6.76 1.30
CA LYS A 103 10.83 -6.81 1.07
C LYS A 103 10.21 -5.44 0.79
N VAL A 104 10.67 -4.39 1.48
CA VAL A 104 10.27 -3.00 1.25
C VAL A 104 10.52 -2.59 -0.19
N MET A 105 11.71 -2.88 -0.73
CA MET A 105 12.06 -2.48 -2.10
C MET A 105 11.13 -3.13 -3.13
N ASN A 106 10.82 -4.43 -2.95
CA ASN A 106 9.88 -5.13 -3.84
C ASN A 106 8.46 -4.52 -3.75
N SER A 107 7.94 -4.32 -2.52
CA SER A 107 6.61 -3.71 -2.35
C SER A 107 6.54 -2.29 -2.87
N ILE A 108 7.53 -1.43 -2.60
CA ILE A 108 7.54 -0.04 -3.09
C ILE A 108 7.50 -0.02 -4.62
N TRP A 109 8.29 -0.87 -5.28
CA TRP A 109 8.28 -0.97 -6.74
C TRP A 109 6.90 -1.37 -7.27
N LEU A 110 6.29 -2.39 -6.67
CA LEU A 110 4.96 -2.86 -7.05
C LEU A 110 3.90 -1.78 -6.82
N LEU A 111 3.89 -1.18 -5.62
CA LEU A 111 2.91 -0.17 -5.21
C LEU A 111 3.04 1.10 -6.06
N PHE A 112 4.26 1.57 -6.30
CA PHE A 112 4.50 2.74 -7.14
C PHE A 112 4.03 2.53 -8.57
N THR A 113 4.33 1.36 -9.14
CA THR A 113 3.89 1.01 -10.49
C THR A 113 2.37 0.94 -10.57
N ALA A 114 1.72 0.27 -9.62
CA ALA A 114 0.27 0.18 -9.56
C ALA A 114 -0.38 1.56 -9.36
N TRP A 115 0.16 2.37 -8.47
CA TRP A 115 -0.30 3.73 -8.21
C TRP A 115 -0.18 4.62 -9.45
N LEU A 116 0.95 4.57 -10.15
CA LEU A 116 1.18 5.38 -11.35
C LEU A 116 0.19 5.01 -12.47
N PHE A 117 0.04 3.71 -12.74
CA PHE A 117 -0.87 3.26 -13.80
C PHE A 117 -2.34 3.52 -13.44
N SER A 118 -2.75 3.31 -12.18
CA SER A 118 -4.11 3.62 -11.76
C SER A 118 -4.45 5.10 -11.94
N GLY A 119 -3.51 6.00 -11.60
CA GLY A 119 -3.70 7.44 -11.78
C GLY A 119 -3.82 7.86 -13.23
N ILE A 120 -2.86 7.47 -14.04
CA ILE A 120 -2.82 7.86 -15.47
C ILE A 120 -4.03 7.30 -16.21
N LEU A 121 -4.27 5.99 -16.11
CA LEU A 121 -5.37 5.35 -16.83
C LEU A 121 -6.74 5.76 -16.27
N GLY A 122 -6.87 5.86 -14.94
CA GLY A 122 -8.10 6.31 -14.30
C GLY A 122 -8.47 7.75 -14.70
N PHE A 123 -7.50 8.66 -14.69
CA PHE A 123 -7.70 10.03 -15.13
C PHE A 123 -8.12 10.07 -16.61
N PHE A 124 -7.39 9.37 -17.47
CA PHE A 124 -7.68 9.36 -18.91
C PHE A 124 -9.07 8.77 -19.21
N LEU A 125 -9.42 7.63 -18.61
CA LEU A 125 -10.74 7.02 -18.78
C LEU A 125 -11.85 7.90 -18.20
N GLY A 126 -11.63 8.55 -17.08
CA GLY A 126 -12.57 9.49 -16.48
C GLY A 126 -12.83 10.71 -17.37
N VAL A 127 -11.78 11.25 -18.00
CA VAL A 127 -11.92 12.34 -18.99
C VAL A 127 -12.71 11.89 -20.22
N LEU A 128 -12.42 10.69 -20.75
CA LEU A 128 -13.16 10.16 -21.90
C LEU A 128 -14.65 9.96 -21.59
N ALA A 129 -14.95 9.45 -20.40
CA ALA A 129 -16.32 9.25 -19.95
C ALA A 129 -17.06 10.58 -19.69
N GLY A 130 -16.41 11.51 -18.96
CA GLY A 130 -17.00 12.80 -18.57
C GLY A 130 -17.19 13.79 -19.71
N LYS A 131 -16.45 13.64 -20.81
CA LYS A 131 -16.57 14.51 -22.00
C LYS A 131 -17.98 14.53 -22.58
N LYS A 132 -18.69 13.40 -22.58
CA LYS A 132 -20.06 13.28 -23.12
C LYS A 132 -20.90 12.40 -22.20
N ARG A 133 -21.59 13.01 -21.27
CA ARG A 133 -22.52 12.33 -20.34
C ARG A 133 -23.55 11.50 -21.09
N GLY A 134 -23.77 10.25 -20.69
CA GLY A 134 -24.68 9.31 -21.33
C GLY A 134 -24.20 8.70 -22.65
N GLY A 135 -23.01 9.08 -23.13
CA GLY A 135 -22.39 8.52 -24.32
C GLY A 135 -21.91 7.07 -24.13
N ILE A 136 -21.49 6.42 -25.21
CA ILE A 136 -21.02 5.02 -25.19
C ILE A 136 -19.82 4.87 -24.24
N MET A 137 -18.80 5.76 -24.33
CA MET A 137 -17.63 5.72 -23.45
C MET A 137 -18.01 5.92 -22.00
N ASP A 138 -18.95 6.80 -21.70
CA ASP A 138 -19.47 7.00 -20.35
C ASP A 138 -20.10 5.73 -19.78
N ARG A 139 -20.93 5.07 -20.56
CA ARG A 139 -21.59 3.80 -20.14
C ARG A 139 -20.57 2.67 -19.92
N ILE A 140 -19.59 2.53 -20.81
CA ILE A 140 -18.55 1.49 -20.72
C ILE A 140 -17.67 1.73 -19.48
N VAL A 141 -17.14 2.94 -19.31
CA VAL A 141 -16.24 3.26 -18.20
C VAL A 141 -16.98 3.18 -16.86
N THR A 142 -18.22 3.68 -16.79
CA THR A 142 -19.03 3.60 -15.58
C THR A 142 -19.38 2.15 -15.25
N GLY A 143 -19.82 1.36 -16.24
CA GLY A 143 -20.12 -0.07 -16.05
C GLY A 143 -18.89 -0.86 -15.58
N TYR A 144 -17.75 -0.68 -16.23
CA TYR A 144 -16.46 -1.24 -15.81
C TYR A 144 -16.12 -0.84 -14.37
N SER A 145 -16.18 0.44 -14.07
CA SER A 145 -15.78 0.95 -12.76
C SER A 145 -16.68 0.44 -11.63
N LEU A 146 -18.00 0.37 -11.85
CA LEU A 146 -18.94 -0.19 -10.87
C LEU A 146 -18.71 -1.69 -10.67
N PHE A 147 -18.47 -2.44 -11.75
CA PHE A 147 -18.16 -3.85 -11.67
C PHE A 147 -16.88 -4.10 -10.86
N VAL A 148 -15.81 -3.40 -11.18
CA VAL A 148 -14.52 -3.56 -10.51
C VAL A 148 -14.56 -3.06 -9.06
N ALA A 149 -15.26 -1.95 -8.76
CA ALA A 149 -15.43 -1.46 -7.39
C ALA A 149 -16.14 -2.45 -6.47
N SER A 150 -16.98 -3.31 -7.04
CA SER A 150 -17.66 -4.40 -6.31
C SER A 150 -16.83 -5.67 -6.18
N THR A 151 -15.62 -5.70 -6.77
CA THR A 151 -14.78 -6.90 -6.87
C THR A 151 -13.52 -6.74 -6.02
N PRO A 152 -13.23 -7.65 -5.08
CA PRO A 152 -12.00 -7.59 -4.30
C PRO A 152 -10.74 -7.72 -5.18
N ALA A 153 -9.69 -6.96 -4.86
CA ALA A 153 -8.44 -6.94 -5.65
C ALA A 153 -7.80 -8.34 -5.80
N PHE A 154 -7.84 -9.17 -4.76
CA PHE A 154 -7.29 -10.52 -4.82
C PHE A 154 -8.03 -11.42 -5.82
N TRP A 155 -9.34 -11.22 -6.00
CA TRP A 155 -10.14 -11.97 -6.98
C TRP A 155 -9.72 -11.59 -8.40
N VAL A 156 -9.54 -10.30 -8.68
CA VAL A 156 -8.97 -9.83 -9.95
C VAL A 156 -7.59 -10.44 -10.17
N ALA A 157 -6.74 -10.47 -9.13
CA ALA A 157 -5.41 -11.09 -9.17
C ALA A 157 -5.48 -12.57 -9.54
N MET A 158 -6.40 -13.36 -8.94
CA MET A 158 -6.58 -14.77 -9.27
C MET A 158 -7.03 -14.99 -10.72
N VAL A 159 -7.95 -14.16 -11.22
CA VAL A 159 -8.42 -14.25 -12.62
C VAL A 159 -7.27 -13.92 -13.58
N LEU A 160 -6.49 -12.86 -13.31
CA LEU A 160 -5.33 -12.52 -14.14
C LEU A 160 -4.28 -13.62 -14.13
N LEU A 161 -3.97 -14.17 -12.96
CA LEU A 161 -3.04 -15.30 -12.81
C LEU A 161 -3.51 -16.50 -13.65
N MET A 162 -4.78 -16.90 -13.47
CA MET A 162 -5.35 -18.07 -14.16
C MET A 162 -5.34 -17.89 -15.68
N VAL A 163 -5.73 -16.72 -16.17
CA VAL A 163 -5.83 -16.47 -17.61
C VAL A 163 -4.47 -16.27 -18.23
N PHE A 164 -3.68 -15.33 -17.73
CA PHE A 164 -2.47 -14.86 -18.41
C PHE A 164 -1.21 -15.66 -18.06
N ALA A 165 -1.13 -16.22 -16.86
CA ALA A 165 0.02 -17.01 -16.48
C ALA A 165 -0.23 -18.52 -16.71
N VAL A 166 -1.39 -19.05 -16.28
CA VAL A 166 -1.64 -20.49 -16.33
C VAL A 166 -2.17 -20.94 -17.69
N LYS A 167 -3.18 -20.26 -18.27
CA LYS A 167 -3.76 -20.70 -19.56
C LYS A 167 -2.98 -20.21 -20.78
N LEU A 168 -2.62 -18.92 -20.80
CA LEU A 168 -1.95 -18.31 -21.96
C LEU A 168 -0.41 -18.39 -21.89
N HIS A 169 0.18 -18.64 -20.72
CA HIS A 169 1.62 -18.71 -20.51
C HIS A 169 2.38 -17.43 -20.95
N TRP A 170 1.69 -16.28 -20.95
CA TRP A 170 2.30 -15.00 -21.35
C TRP A 170 3.21 -14.41 -20.29
N PHE A 171 2.87 -14.65 -19.02
CA PHE A 171 3.59 -14.14 -17.85
C PHE A 171 3.94 -15.24 -16.86
N PRO A 172 4.92 -15.05 -15.99
CA PRO A 172 5.27 -16.00 -14.94
C PRO A 172 4.14 -16.15 -13.92
N ILE A 173 4.06 -17.33 -13.30
CA ILE A 173 3.01 -17.66 -12.32
C ILE A 173 3.15 -16.89 -11.02
N GLY A 174 4.34 -16.40 -10.68
CA GLY A 174 4.57 -15.68 -9.42
C GLY A 174 6.03 -15.30 -9.20
N PHE A 175 6.35 -14.99 -7.93
CA PHE A 175 7.64 -14.50 -7.47
C PHE A 175 8.00 -13.12 -8.04
N SER A 176 9.15 -12.57 -7.65
CA SER A 176 9.68 -11.32 -8.21
C SER A 176 10.80 -11.57 -9.23
N VAL A 177 11.23 -12.82 -9.33
CA VAL A 177 12.38 -13.25 -10.12
C VAL A 177 12.22 -14.70 -10.55
N PRO A 178 12.90 -15.15 -11.63
CA PRO A 178 12.92 -16.56 -12.04
C PRO A 178 13.50 -17.45 -10.93
N ILE A 179 12.91 -18.64 -10.78
CA ILE A 179 13.34 -19.62 -9.78
C ILE A 179 14.74 -20.14 -10.14
N GLY A 180 15.63 -20.22 -9.16
CA GLY A 180 16.96 -20.80 -9.32
C GLY A 180 18.03 -19.86 -9.88
N MET A 181 17.72 -18.58 -10.06
CA MET A 181 18.71 -17.56 -10.43
C MET A 181 19.20 -16.78 -9.21
N ASP A 182 20.49 -16.51 -9.14
CA ASP A 182 21.08 -15.63 -8.14
C ASP A 182 20.67 -14.17 -8.36
N ALA A 183 20.49 -13.43 -7.26
CA ALA A 183 20.01 -12.03 -7.29
C ALA A 183 20.86 -11.10 -8.18
N GLY A 184 22.15 -11.40 -8.36
CA GLY A 184 23.06 -10.64 -9.23
C GLY A 184 22.93 -10.92 -10.73
N GLN A 185 22.23 -11.99 -11.12
CA GLN A 185 22.04 -12.39 -12.54
C GLN A 185 20.69 -11.98 -13.10
N ILE A 186 19.83 -11.37 -12.28
CA ILE A 186 18.47 -11.04 -12.66
C ILE A 186 18.43 -9.72 -13.42
N SER A 187 17.93 -9.78 -14.65
CA SER A 187 17.73 -8.57 -15.46
C SER A 187 16.56 -7.70 -14.93
N ILE A 188 16.63 -6.40 -15.22
CA ILE A 188 15.51 -5.47 -14.93
C ILE A 188 14.26 -5.92 -15.68
N ALA A 189 14.41 -6.46 -16.89
CA ALA A 189 13.30 -6.97 -17.70
C ALA A 189 12.56 -8.13 -17.01
N ASP A 190 13.30 -9.05 -16.37
CA ASP A 190 12.70 -10.15 -15.60
C ASP A 190 11.91 -9.65 -14.43
N ARG A 191 12.46 -8.71 -13.66
CA ARG A 191 11.74 -8.08 -12.53
C ARG A 191 10.46 -7.39 -12.97
N ILE A 192 10.51 -6.63 -14.08
CA ILE A 192 9.33 -5.99 -14.66
C ILE A 192 8.31 -7.05 -15.06
N ARG A 193 8.72 -8.10 -15.78
CA ARG A 193 7.83 -9.15 -16.25
C ARG A 193 7.09 -9.86 -15.12
N HIS A 194 7.77 -10.12 -14.00
CA HIS A 194 7.16 -10.70 -12.81
C HIS A 194 6.22 -9.74 -12.06
N ALA A 195 6.45 -8.43 -12.15
CA ALA A 195 5.63 -7.41 -11.49
C ALA A 195 4.37 -7.02 -12.29
N ILE A 196 4.30 -7.30 -13.60
CA ILE A 196 3.19 -6.84 -14.47
C ILE A 196 1.82 -7.31 -13.97
N LEU A 197 1.63 -8.61 -13.73
CA LEU A 197 0.32 -9.11 -13.32
C LEU A 197 -0.10 -8.64 -11.92
N PRO A 198 0.76 -8.68 -10.89
CA PRO A 198 0.43 -8.10 -9.59
C PRO A 198 0.12 -6.61 -9.66
N ALA A 199 0.93 -5.83 -10.40
CA ALA A 199 0.70 -4.41 -10.59
C ALA A 199 -0.60 -4.13 -11.36
N ALA A 200 -0.91 -4.92 -12.40
CA ALA A 200 -2.16 -4.82 -13.14
C ALA A 200 -3.37 -5.10 -12.26
N ALA A 201 -3.32 -6.10 -11.39
CA ALA A 201 -4.41 -6.42 -10.46
C ALA A 201 -4.73 -5.23 -9.54
N LEU A 202 -3.70 -4.63 -8.93
CA LEU A 202 -3.85 -3.44 -8.10
C LEU A 202 -4.28 -2.21 -8.90
N SER A 203 -3.73 -2.03 -10.10
CA SER A 203 -4.08 -0.89 -10.97
C SER A 203 -5.54 -0.94 -11.41
N ILE A 204 -6.05 -2.11 -11.82
CA ILE A 204 -7.42 -2.29 -12.29
C ILE A 204 -8.41 -1.81 -11.23
N THR A 205 -8.21 -2.17 -9.97
CA THR A 205 -9.07 -1.70 -8.88
C THR A 205 -8.94 -0.19 -8.62
N GLY A 206 -7.72 0.33 -8.61
CA GLY A 206 -7.46 1.77 -8.43
C GLY A 206 -7.99 2.65 -9.58
N ILE A 207 -7.94 2.16 -10.83
CA ILE A 207 -8.46 2.87 -12.00
C ILE A 207 -9.94 3.23 -11.82
N SER A 208 -10.75 2.32 -11.28
CA SER A 208 -12.20 2.49 -11.18
C SER A 208 -12.59 3.70 -10.33
N SER A 209 -11.99 3.85 -9.17
CA SER A 209 -12.25 4.97 -8.24
C SER A 209 -11.86 6.31 -8.87
N ILE A 210 -10.66 6.41 -9.45
CA ILE A 210 -10.14 7.64 -10.07
C ILE A 210 -10.96 8.00 -11.31
N ALA A 211 -11.33 7.02 -12.12
CA ALA A 211 -12.12 7.25 -13.33
C ALA A 211 -13.52 7.81 -13.00
N LEU A 212 -14.21 7.24 -12.01
CA LEU A 212 -15.53 7.73 -11.61
C LEU A 212 -15.47 9.16 -11.06
N HIS A 213 -14.55 9.45 -10.17
CA HIS A 213 -14.41 10.80 -9.60
C HIS A 213 -14.00 11.83 -10.64
N THR A 214 -13.06 11.49 -11.53
CA THR A 214 -12.63 12.37 -12.62
C THR A 214 -13.79 12.64 -13.57
N ARG A 215 -14.58 11.60 -13.90
CA ARG A 215 -15.79 11.72 -14.71
C ARG A 215 -16.80 12.67 -14.07
N GLU A 216 -17.16 12.46 -12.81
CA GLU A 216 -18.13 13.29 -12.10
C GLU A 216 -17.69 14.75 -12.03
N LYS A 217 -16.44 15.00 -11.69
CA LYS A 217 -15.89 16.37 -11.65
C LYS A 217 -15.83 17.01 -13.01
N LEU A 218 -15.54 16.27 -14.08
CA LEU A 218 -15.57 16.82 -15.42
C LEU A 218 -17.00 17.19 -15.85
N ILE A 219 -17.99 16.36 -15.56
CA ILE A 219 -19.40 16.64 -15.85
C ILE A 219 -19.84 17.92 -15.12
N GLU A 220 -19.55 18.04 -13.82
CA GLU A 220 -19.84 19.24 -13.02
C GLU A 220 -19.24 20.50 -13.63
N VAL A 221 -17.99 20.45 -14.07
CA VAL A 221 -17.31 21.56 -14.74
C VAL A 221 -17.96 21.88 -16.09
N MET A 222 -18.27 20.88 -16.90
CA MET A 222 -18.83 21.06 -18.24
C MET A 222 -20.28 21.56 -18.25
N GLU A 223 -21.00 21.37 -17.13
CA GLU A 223 -22.37 21.88 -16.90
C GLU A 223 -22.38 23.24 -16.19
N SER A 224 -21.23 23.85 -15.88
CA SER A 224 -21.12 25.11 -15.17
C SER A 224 -21.45 26.33 -16.05
N ASP A 225 -21.89 27.43 -15.41
CA ASP A 225 -22.27 28.68 -16.08
C ASP A 225 -21.11 29.27 -16.92
N TYR A 226 -19.86 29.20 -16.41
CA TYR A 226 -18.72 29.75 -17.16
C TYR A 226 -18.41 28.94 -18.43
N VAL A 227 -18.71 27.64 -18.47
CA VAL A 227 -18.62 26.82 -19.68
C VAL A 227 -19.76 27.14 -20.63
N LEU A 228 -20.95 27.38 -20.11
CA LEU A 228 -22.08 27.87 -20.93
C LEU A 228 -21.73 29.19 -21.62
N PHE A 229 -21.14 30.12 -20.89
CA PHE A 229 -20.65 31.40 -21.45
C PHE A 229 -19.57 31.20 -22.53
N ALA A 230 -18.63 30.27 -22.31
CA ALA A 230 -17.61 29.96 -23.30
C ALA A 230 -18.22 29.43 -24.61
N ARG A 231 -19.22 28.55 -24.51
CA ARG A 231 -19.99 28.05 -25.67
C ARG A 231 -20.75 29.17 -26.39
N ALA A 232 -21.38 30.07 -25.63
CA ALA A 232 -22.09 31.20 -26.20
C ALA A 232 -21.16 32.15 -26.98
N ARG A 233 -19.87 32.22 -26.62
CA ARG A 233 -18.82 32.96 -27.36
C ARG A 233 -18.26 32.20 -28.55
N GLY A 234 -18.75 30.99 -28.84
CA GLY A 234 -18.31 30.18 -29.97
C GLY A 234 -17.04 29.40 -29.76
N GLU A 235 -16.60 29.19 -28.48
CA GLU A 235 -15.47 28.31 -28.21
C GLU A 235 -15.82 26.85 -28.55
N SER A 236 -14.89 26.15 -29.22
CA SER A 236 -15.07 24.74 -29.54
C SER A 236 -15.02 23.85 -28.29
N ASP A 237 -15.71 22.70 -28.28
CA ASP A 237 -15.74 21.75 -27.17
C ASP A 237 -14.33 21.30 -26.76
N TRP A 238 -13.39 21.18 -27.71
CA TRP A 238 -12.01 20.85 -27.42
C TRP A 238 -11.27 21.97 -26.65
N SER A 239 -11.49 23.22 -27.06
CA SER A 239 -10.94 24.40 -26.39
C SER A 239 -11.47 24.49 -24.96
N ILE A 240 -12.77 24.29 -24.79
CA ILE A 240 -13.46 24.30 -23.48
C ILE A 240 -12.91 23.16 -22.58
N LEU A 241 -12.82 21.95 -23.12
CA LEU A 241 -12.26 20.82 -22.38
C LEU A 241 -10.83 21.12 -21.89
N ARG A 242 -9.98 21.64 -22.79
CA ARG A 242 -8.57 21.90 -22.45
C ARG A 242 -8.40 23.05 -21.47
N ARG A 243 -9.10 24.17 -21.66
CA ARG A 243 -8.92 25.41 -20.88
C ARG A 243 -9.69 25.39 -19.56
N HIS A 244 -10.90 24.84 -19.56
CA HIS A 244 -11.81 24.86 -18.43
C HIS A 244 -11.95 23.47 -17.79
N GLY A 245 -12.11 22.41 -18.59
CA GLY A 245 -12.27 21.04 -18.11
C GLY A 245 -11.02 20.54 -17.39
N LEU A 246 -9.95 20.23 -18.13
CA LEU A 246 -8.75 19.56 -17.59
C LEU A 246 -8.10 20.35 -16.45
N ARG A 247 -8.04 21.67 -16.56
CA ARG A 247 -7.42 22.52 -15.54
C ARG A 247 -8.12 22.42 -14.19
N ASN A 248 -9.45 22.31 -14.19
CA ASN A 248 -10.25 22.30 -12.97
C ASN A 248 -10.38 20.90 -12.36
N ILE A 249 -10.22 19.82 -13.16
CA ILE A 249 -10.33 18.44 -12.64
C ILE A 249 -8.98 17.83 -12.26
N LEU A 250 -7.86 18.35 -12.78
CA LEU A 250 -6.53 17.79 -12.50
C LEU A 250 -6.24 17.77 -10.99
N LEU A 251 -6.56 18.86 -10.32
CA LEU A 251 -6.31 19.03 -8.90
C LEU A 251 -7.10 18.04 -8.02
N PRO A 252 -8.44 17.91 -8.14
CA PRO A 252 -9.20 16.90 -7.43
C PRO A 252 -8.73 15.47 -7.74
N ALA A 253 -8.37 15.19 -9.00
CA ALA A 253 -7.89 13.87 -9.40
C ALA A 253 -6.54 13.52 -8.75
N MET A 254 -5.57 14.45 -8.73
CA MET A 254 -4.28 14.25 -8.05
C MET A 254 -4.48 14.05 -6.54
N THR A 255 -5.35 14.83 -5.96
CA THR A 255 -5.75 14.73 -4.56
C THR A 255 -6.24 13.32 -4.20
N LEU A 256 -7.18 12.79 -4.98
CA LEU A 256 -7.70 11.43 -4.80
C LEU A 256 -6.60 10.38 -5.03
N GLN A 257 -5.75 10.60 -6.04
CA GLN A 257 -4.62 9.74 -6.34
C GLN A 257 -3.66 9.58 -5.14
N PHE A 258 -3.32 10.67 -4.46
CA PHE A 258 -2.49 10.57 -3.25
C PHE A 258 -3.24 9.93 -2.08
N ALA A 259 -4.54 10.17 -1.95
CA ALA A 259 -5.35 9.53 -0.92
C ALA A 259 -5.46 7.99 -1.10
N SER A 260 -5.39 7.50 -2.35
CA SER A 260 -5.49 6.06 -2.65
C SER A 260 -4.28 5.23 -2.22
N VAL A 261 -3.17 5.85 -1.81
CA VAL A 261 -1.95 5.13 -1.39
C VAL A 261 -2.23 4.11 -0.29
N SER A 262 -3.00 4.49 0.73
CA SER A 262 -3.35 3.59 1.84
C SER A 262 -4.22 2.41 1.40
N GLU A 263 -5.12 2.62 0.46
CA GLU A 263 -5.99 1.59 -0.10
C GLU A 263 -5.19 0.58 -0.93
N ILE A 264 -4.26 1.06 -1.76
CA ILE A 264 -3.37 0.23 -2.57
C ILE A 264 -2.47 -0.63 -1.67
N ILE A 265 -1.91 -0.06 -0.58
CA ILE A 265 -1.10 -0.81 0.39
C ILE A 265 -1.94 -1.90 1.07
N GLY A 266 -3.17 -1.60 1.51
CA GLY A 266 -4.06 -2.59 2.10
C GLY A 266 -4.42 -3.72 1.14
N GLY A 267 -4.69 -3.40 -0.13
CA GLY A 267 -4.98 -4.37 -1.18
C GLY A 267 -3.77 -5.21 -1.60
N SER A 268 -2.56 -4.67 -1.50
CA SER A 268 -1.33 -5.33 -1.96
C SER A 268 -1.02 -6.61 -1.19
N VAL A 269 -1.34 -6.68 0.11
CA VAL A 269 -1.08 -7.84 0.96
C VAL A 269 -1.66 -9.13 0.36
N LEU A 270 -2.92 -9.09 -0.05
CA LEU A 270 -3.58 -10.26 -0.65
C LEU A 270 -3.10 -10.54 -2.09
N VAL A 271 -2.81 -9.49 -2.86
CA VAL A 271 -2.25 -9.63 -4.21
C VAL A 271 -0.85 -10.23 -4.16
N GLU A 272 0.00 -9.79 -3.24
CA GLU A 272 1.33 -10.38 -3.01
C GLU A 272 1.22 -11.86 -2.64
N GLN A 273 0.22 -12.26 -1.84
CA GLN A 273 -0.04 -13.67 -1.51
C GLN A 273 -0.44 -14.48 -2.75
N VAL A 274 -1.39 -13.99 -3.56
CA VAL A 274 -1.85 -14.70 -4.77
C VAL A 274 -0.70 -14.97 -5.73
N PHE A 275 0.20 -14.01 -5.93
CA PHE A 275 1.35 -14.15 -6.82
C PHE A 275 2.60 -14.69 -6.13
N SER A 276 2.55 -15.04 -4.85
CA SER A 276 3.76 -15.35 -4.05
C SER A 276 4.86 -14.29 -4.24
N TYR A 277 4.45 -13.04 -4.46
CA TYR A 277 5.36 -11.93 -4.68
C TYR A 277 6.04 -11.55 -3.37
N PRO A 278 7.39 -11.56 -3.29
CA PRO A 278 8.11 -11.46 -2.02
C PRO A 278 8.16 -10.02 -1.50
N GLY A 279 7.01 -9.45 -1.21
CA GLY A 279 6.84 -8.11 -0.64
C GLY A 279 6.62 -8.11 0.87
N LEU A 280 6.30 -6.93 1.41
CA LEU A 280 6.03 -6.72 2.84
C LEU A 280 4.78 -7.46 3.32
N GLY A 281 3.70 -7.42 2.54
CA GLY A 281 2.44 -8.05 2.89
C GLY A 281 2.55 -9.56 2.94
N GLN A 282 3.18 -10.15 1.91
CA GLN A 282 3.44 -11.59 1.87
C GLN A 282 4.33 -12.04 3.04
N ALA A 283 5.38 -11.27 3.34
CA ALA A 283 6.26 -11.58 4.46
C ALA A 283 5.58 -11.43 5.82
N ALA A 284 4.71 -10.42 6.00
CA ALA A 284 3.93 -10.24 7.23
C ALA A 284 2.98 -11.43 7.48
N VAL A 285 2.27 -11.90 6.45
CA VAL A 285 1.39 -13.08 6.57
C VAL A 285 2.22 -14.32 6.89
N THR A 286 3.35 -14.54 6.22
CA THR A 286 4.25 -15.67 6.48
C THR A 286 4.79 -15.63 7.92
N ALA A 287 5.21 -14.45 8.40
CA ALA A 287 5.67 -14.26 9.77
C ALA A 287 4.54 -14.54 10.79
N GLY A 288 3.32 -14.11 10.51
CA GLY A 288 2.15 -14.37 11.36
C GLY A 288 1.83 -15.84 11.47
N LEU A 289 1.77 -16.56 10.35
CA LEU A 289 1.50 -18.00 10.29
C LEU A 289 2.64 -18.82 10.94
N GLY A 290 3.88 -18.36 10.82
CA GLY A 290 5.06 -19.00 11.40
C GLY A 290 5.37 -18.54 12.81
N SER A 291 4.54 -17.69 13.42
CA SER A 291 4.75 -17.15 14.78
C SER A 291 6.11 -16.45 14.96
N ASP A 292 6.62 -15.84 13.90
CA ASP A 292 7.84 -15.03 13.92
C ASP A 292 7.53 -13.63 14.46
N VAL A 293 7.48 -13.51 15.78
CA VAL A 293 7.10 -12.27 16.46
C VAL A 293 7.99 -11.08 16.10
N PRO A 294 9.34 -11.18 16.11
CA PRO A 294 10.21 -10.07 15.76
C PRO A 294 9.96 -9.57 14.31
N LEU A 295 9.86 -10.51 13.39
CA LEU A 295 9.62 -10.17 11.97
C LEU A 295 8.25 -9.55 11.77
N LEU A 296 7.19 -10.11 12.37
CA LEU A 296 5.83 -9.61 12.24
C LEU A 296 5.69 -8.19 12.80
N LEU A 297 6.26 -7.92 13.98
CA LEU A 297 6.27 -6.58 14.57
C LEU A 297 7.03 -5.59 13.71
N GLY A 298 8.24 -5.95 13.28
CA GLY A 298 9.04 -5.12 12.38
C GLY A 298 8.28 -4.76 11.08
N MET A 299 7.70 -5.77 10.41
CA MET A 299 6.89 -5.58 9.20
C MET A 299 5.68 -4.67 9.44
N THR A 300 4.95 -4.89 10.54
CA THR A 300 3.76 -4.12 10.89
C THR A 300 4.12 -2.64 11.10
N VAL A 301 5.18 -2.37 11.87
CA VAL A 301 5.61 -0.99 12.14
C VAL A 301 6.13 -0.31 10.87
N VAL A 302 6.94 -0.98 10.06
CA VAL A 302 7.45 -0.42 8.81
C VAL A 302 6.31 -0.16 7.82
N THR A 303 5.34 -1.06 7.71
CA THR A 303 4.13 -0.85 6.89
C THR A 303 3.34 0.36 7.39
N ALA A 304 3.14 0.50 8.71
CA ALA A 304 2.48 1.66 9.29
C ALA A 304 3.22 2.97 8.99
N VAL A 305 4.56 2.97 9.01
CA VAL A 305 5.38 4.13 8.63
C VAL A 305 5.20 4.47 7.14
N ILE A 306 5.19 3.47 6.26
CA ILE A 306 4.99 3.69 4.81
C ILE A 306 3.60 4.28 4.55
N VAL A 307 2.54 3.72 5.17
CA VAL A 307 1.17 4.25 5.08
C VAL A 307 1.11 5.69 5.60
N ALA A 308 1.70 5.95 6.76
CA ALA A 308 1.72 7.27 7.36
C ALA A 308 2.49 8.28 6.49
N ALA A 309 3.61 7.89 5.89
CA ALA A 309 4.37 8.72 4.96
C ALA A 309 3.55 9.02 3.68
N GLY A 310 2.84 8.03 3.13
CA GLY A 310 1.92 8.23 2.01
C GLY A 310 0.80 9.22 2.33
N ASN A 311 0.17 9.08 3.50
CA ASN A 311 -0.86 10.01 3.97
C ASN A 311 -0.29 11.41 4.24
N LEU A 312 0.93 11.51 4.76
CA LEU A 312 1.61 12.80 4.92
C LEU A 312 1.87 13.46 3.57
N ALA A 313 2.35 12.71 2.58
CA ALA A 313 2.54 13.22 1.22
C ALA A 313 1.23 13.72 0.61
N ALA A 314 0.12 13.00 0.81
CA ALA A 314 -1.22 13.44 0.42
C ALA A 314 -1.59 14.76 1.09
N ASN A 315 -1.45 14.85 2.42
CA ASN A 315 -1.78 16.05 3.19
C ASN A 315 -0.92 17.27 2.80
N VAL A 316 0.37 17.05 2.54
CA VAL A 316 1.28 18.10 2.04
C VAL A 316 0.83 18.60 0.67
N HIS A 317 0.52 17.66 -0.23
CA HIS A 317 0.01 17.99 -1.56
C HIS A 317 -1.28 18.83 -1.46
N TYR A 318 -2.24 18.41 -0.63
CA TYR A 318 -3.45 19.19 -0.35
C TYR A 318 -3.13 20.61 0.15
N GLY A 319 -2.26 20.72 1.14
CA GLY A 319 -1.91 22.01 1.74
C GLY A 319 -1.13 22.95 0.81
N VAL A 320 -0.41 22.42 -0.19
CA VAL A 320 0.28 23.23 -1.20
C VAL A 320 -0.71 23.76 -2.23
N ILE A 321 -1.68 22.94 -2.62
CA ILE A 321 -2.60 23.24 -3.71
C ILE A 321 -3.78 24.10 -3.25
N ASP A 322 -4.34 23.85 -2.07
CA ASP A 322 -5.41 24.67 -1.49
C ASP A 322 -4.96 25.33 -0.17
N PRO A 323 -4.49 26.58 -0.23
CA PRO A 323 -4.11 27.33 0.97
C PRO A 323 -5.24 27.52 2.00
N ARG A 324 -6.51 27.40 1.57
CA ARG A 324 -7.68 27.57 2.46
C ARG A 324 -7.78 26.44 3.48
N ILE A 325 -7.32 25.25 3.13
CA ILE A 325 -7.29 24.10 4.05
C ILE A 325 -6.32 24.36 5.21
N ARG A 326 -5.22 25.07 4.96
CA ARG A 326 -4.30 25.52 6.03
C ARG A 326 -4.94 26.52 7.00
N GLU A 327 -5.92 27.28 6.54
CA GLU A 327 -6.63 28.27 7.34
C GLU A 327 -7.83 27.66 8.08
N GLY A 328 -8.50 26.65 7.52
CA GLY A 328 -9.65 25.95 8.11
C GLY A 328 -9.34 25.09 9.34
N ALA A 329 -8.06 24.80 9.60
CA ALA A 329 -7.62 24.14 10.84
C ALA A 329 -7.73 25.06 12.11
N LYS A 330 -8.40 26.19 12.00
CA LYS A 330 -8.61 27.17 13.08
C LYS A 330 -10.00 27.13 13.74
N ARG A 331 -10.86 26.15 13.40
CA ARG A 331 -12.16 25.97 14.07
C ARG A 331 -12.21 24.68 14.85
#